data_e681e909020e58e17290068bd50351df
#
_entry.id   e681e909020e58e17290068bd50351df
#
_cell.length_a   1.000
_cell.length_b   1.000
_cell.length_c   1.000
_cell.angle_alpha   90.00
_cell.angle_beta   90.00
_cell.angle_gamma   90.00
#
_symmetry.space_group_name_H-M   'P 1'
#
loop_
_entity.id
_entity.type
_entity.pdbx_description
1 polymer ?
#
loop_
_entity_poly.entity_id
_entity_poly.type
_entity_poly.pdbx_seq_one_letter_code
_entity_poly.pdbx_strand_id
1 'polypeptide(L)'
;TLHLGQPRLDLAGAALELAYQPLALHFAGPLQAQVGQLRQANLKPLAWTFEGPLDTTLERTSLKGRLSNGAGLAADIQLQRDAKTPLALSARLAEVFFRTGNPLAATLADWPGLLELGNGRATAAAGWKLDAAGASSLDLDLTLKGLDGIYDRSELKGLGGSLALRLRGGQLSLDSPGLSLAEANPGLPLGPVSFRGRYEAPLSAPGSGRLSWQTLQSGLFGGQASVPAGSIRLGQAEQKFALRIQGIQLGEIFRVYPAEGLAGEGALDGELPLMLNRWKPSVSGGQVKAREPGYLRFRSAKIEALGRSNPGMKLVADALDDFHYDVLQSSVDYHENGKLLLGLRLQGSNPDLEKGRPVNLNVNLEEDIPALLTSLQLSDRVSETIRQRVQERMQKRKASAP
;
A
#
# COMPACT_ATOMS: atom_id res chain seq x y z
N THR A 1 11.24 29.27 2.38
CA THR A 1 10.79 30.64 2.67
C THR A 1 9.34 30.58 3.15
N LEU A 2 9.01 31.27 4.23
CA LEU A 2 7.68 31.39 4.81
C LEU A 2 7.10 32.75 4.43
N HIS A 3 5.92 32.78 3.85
CA HIS A 3 5.21 34.01 3.53
C HIS A 3 3.85 34.01 4.21
N LEU A 4 3.56 35.09 4.97
CA LEU A 4 2.30 35.32 5.66
C LEU A 4 1.50 36.38 4.91
N GLY A 5 0.38 36.00 4.31
CA GLY A 5 -0.57 36.93 3.70
C GLY A 5 -1.70 37.28 4.67
N GLN A 6 -1.99 38.58 4.83
CA GLN A 6 -3.06 39.09 5.69
C GLN A 6 -2.99 38.59 7.16
N PRO A 7 -1.86 38.78 7.87
CA PRO A 7 -1.75 38.40 9.28
C PRO A 7 -2.64 39.29 10.14
N ARG A 8 -3.32 38.67 11.09
CA ARG A 8 -4.07 39.35 12.16
C ARG A 8 -3.73 38.71 13.49
N LEU A 9 -3.41 39.53 14.47
CA LEU A 9 -3.11 39.12 15.83
C LEU A 9 -4.05 39.87 16.76
N ASP A 10 -4.76 39.13 17.63
CA ASP A 10 -5.61 39.70 18.66
C ASP A 10 -5.17 39.18 20.03
N LEU A 11 -4.90 40.15 20.93
CA LEU A 11 -4.43 39.95 22.31
C LEU A 11 -5.43 40.56 23.30
N ALA A 12 -6.67 40.78 22.90
CA ALA A 12 -7.68 41.36 23.77
C ALA A 12 -7.88 40.51 25.03
N GLY A 13 -7.85 41.15 26.19
CA GLY A 13 -7.95 40.50 27.49
C GLY A 13 -6.65 39.91 28.03
N ALA A 14 -5.53 40.11 27.33
CA ALA A 14 -4.21 39.73 27.85
C ALA A 14 -3.72 40.72 28.90
N ALA A 15 -3.00 40.20 29.91
CA ALA A 15 -2.37 41.02 30.96
C ALA A 15 -0.88 41.20 30.61
N LEU A 16 -0.41 42.44 30.73
CA LEU A 16 1.01 42.81 30.67
C LEU A 16 1.45 43.31 32.02
N GLU A 17 2.39 42.61 32.66
CA GLU A 17 2.99 42.99 33.92
C GLU A 17 4.42 43.42 33.70
N LEU A 18 4.77 44.60 34.24
CA LEU A 18 6.12 45.17 34.22
C LEU A 18 6.63 45.36 35.63
N ALA A 19 7.69 44.64 36.04
CA ALA A 19 8.40 44.82 37.28
C ALA A 19 9.73 45.53 37.02
N TYR A 20 10.07 46.53 37.88
CA TYR A 20 11.19 47.43 37.62
C TYR A 20 12.53 46.98 38.23
N GLN A 21 12.51 46.12 39.29
CA GLN A 21 13.72 45.54 39.88
C GLN A 21 13.49 44.13 40.41
N PRO A 22 14.12 43.08 39.82
CA PRO A 22 14.77 43.07 38.50
C PRO A 22 13.77 43.35 37.37
N LEU A 23 14.24 43.89 36.25
CA LEU A 23 13.38 44.11 35.11
C LEU A 23 12.77 42.80 34.66
N ALA A 24 11.50 42.62 34.87
CA ALA A 24 10.75 41.45 34.46
C ALA A 24 9.55 41.87 33.61
N LEU A 25 9.49 41.34 32.41
CA LEU A 25 8.38 41.50 31.49
C LEU A 25 7.62 40.16 31.43
N HIS A 26 6.38 40.16 31.87
CA HIS A 26 5.51 39.01 31.83
C HIS A 26 4.25 39.36 31.04
N PHE A 27 3.95 38.57 30.03
CA PHE A 27 2.75 38.67 29.27
C PHE A 27 1.97 37.33 29.38
N ALA A 28 0.73 37.39 29.84
CA ALA A 28 -0.14 36.25 29.97
C ALA A 28 -1.55 36.58 29.47
N GLY A 29 -2.13 35.73 28.60
CA GLY A 29 -3.49 35.94 28.13
C GLY A 29 -3.83 35.11 26.91
N PRO A 30 -5.09 35.23 26.43
CA PRO A 30 -5.53 34.56 25.21
C PRO A 30 -4.83 35.19 24.00
N LEU A 31 -4.44 34.33 23.05
CA LEU A 31 -3.88 34.69 21.76
C LEU A 31 -4.77 34.12 20.68
N GLN A 32 -5.21 34.98 19.77
CA GLN A 32 -5.81 34.58 18.48
C GLN A 32 -4.93 35.11 17.36
N ALA A 33 -4.49 34.19 16.48
CA ALA A 33 -3.67 34.54 15.34
C ALA A 33 -4.32 33.97 14.07
N GLN A 34 -4.49 34.81 13.07
CA GLN A 34 -5.01 34.44 11.77
C GLN A 34 -4.02 34.79 10.67
N VAL A 35 -3.87 33.90 9.70
CA VAL A 35 -3.09 34.11 8.49
C VAL A 35 -3.98 33.78 7.32
N GLY A 36 -4.34 34.73 6.48
CA GLY A 36 -5.23 34.52 5.35
C GLY A 36 -4.61 33.62 4.28
N GLN A 37 -3.30 33.67 4.13
CA GLN A 37 -2.53 32.80 3.24
C GLN A 37 -1.17 32.44 3.86
N LEU A 38 -0.99 31.18 4.23
CA LEU A 38 0.32 30.64 4.60
C LEU A 38 0.94 29.98 3.37
N ARG A 39 2.08 30.49 2.92
CA ARG A 39 2.84 29.93 1.78
C ARG A 39 4.14 29.32 2.29
N GLN A 40 4.27 28.02 2.14
CA GLN A 40 5.44 27.24 2.49
C GLN A 40 5.60 26.11 1.47
N ALA A 41 6.82 25.70 1.15
CA ALA A 41 7.11 24.78 0.03
C ALA A 41 6.26 23.49 0.04
N ASN A 42 6.03 22.92 1.25
CA ASN A 42 5.34 21.62 1.38
C ASN A 42 3.84 21.77 1.70
N LEU A 43 3.32 23.01 1.75
CA LEU A 43 1.92 23.30 2.06
C LEU A 43 1.25 24.04 0.92
N LYS A 44 0.01 23.69 0.63
CA LYS A 44 -0.83 24.50 -0.24
C LYS A 44 -1.18 25.83 0.43
N PRO A 45 -1.33 26.92 -0.34
CA PRO A 45 -1.64 28.22 0.23
C PRO A 45 -3.06 28.22 0.79
N LEU A 46 -3.18 28.14 2.12
CA LEU A 46 -4.44 28.09 2.86
C LEU A 46 -4.43 29.13 3.97
N ALA A 47 -5.65 29.49 4.41
CA ALA A 47 -5.83 30.23 5.65
C ALA A 47 -5.59 29.33 6.86
N TRP A 48 -4.95 29.89 7.90
CA TRP A 48 -4.69 29.21 9.16
C TRP A 48 -5.11 30.08 10.32
N THR A 49 -5.68 29.45 11.34
CA THR A 49 -6.10 30.09 12.58
C THR A 49 -5.50 29.34 13.75
N PHE A 50 -4.93 30.08 14.69
CA PHE A 50 -4.48 29.58 15.98
C PHE A 50 -5.26 30.27 17.09
N GLU A 51 -5.68 29.52 18.10
CA GLU A 51 -6.38 30.01 19.28
C GLU A 51 -5.86 29.29 20.52
N GLY A 52 -5.46 30.04 21.54
CA GLY A 52 -5.03 29.46 22.81
C GLY A 52 -4.28 30.44 23.73
N PRO A 53 -4.02 30.05 24.97
CA PRO A 53 -3.27 30.90 25.93
C PRO A 53 -1.78 30.98 25.55
N LEU A 54 -1.25 32.19 25.68
CA LEU A 54 0.17 32.51 25.66
C LEU A 54 0.59 32.98 27.05
N ASP A 55 1.68 32.41 27.57
CA ASP A 55 2.37 32.83 28.78
C ASP A 55 3.85 32.98 28.42
N THR A 56 4.38 34.19 28.47
CA THR A 56 5.77 34.46 28.08
C THR A 56 6.44 35.48 28.97
N THR A 57 7.68 35.16 29.33
CA THR A 57 8.64 36.07 29.98
C THR A 57 9.89 36.19 29.10
N LEU A 58 10.90 36.97 29.52
CA LEU A 58 12.19 37.00 28.80
C LEU A 58 12.90 35.64 28.75
N GLU A 59 12.68 34.81 29.78
CA GLU A 59 13.37 33.51 29.93
C GLU A 59 12.53 32.30 29.53
N ARG A 60 11.20 32.41 29.59
CA ARG A 60 10.28 31.30 29.36
C ARG A 60 9.15 31.71 28.44
N THR A 61 8.77 30.81 27.54
CA THR A 61 7.57 30.94 26.71
C THR A 61 6.80 29.63 26.74
N SER A 62 5.52 29.72 26.99
CA SER A 62 4.57 28.59 26.87
C SER A 62 3.38 29.04 26.06
N LEU A 63 3.14 28.32 24.95
CA LEU A 63 1.98 28.52 24.11
C LEU A 63 1.26 27.16 23.97
N LYS A 64 -0.03 27.14 24.26
CA LYS A 64 -0.88 25.95 24.05
C LYS A 64 -2.12 26.38 23.30
N GLY A 65 -2.58 25.59 22.37
CA GLY A 65 -3.81 25.94 21.65
C GLY A 65 -4.10 25.04 20.47
N ARG A 66 -5.12 25.43 19.75
CA ARG A 66 -5.59 24.73 18.58
C ARG A 66 -5.21 25.49 17.32
N LEU A 67 -4.51 24.80 16.44
CA LEU A 67 -4.23 25.26 15.07
C LEU A 67 -5.19 24.57 14.11
N SER A 68 -5.84 25.32 13.23
CA SER A 68 -6.71 24.78 12.20
C SER A 68 -6.52 25.49 10.89
N ASN A 69 -6.92 24.85 9.78
CA ASN A 69 -6.87 25.45 8.46
C ASN A 69 -8.20 25.38 7.71
N GLY A 70 -8.28 26.13 6.62
CA GLY A 70 -9.48 26.19 5.78
C GLY A 70 -9.86 24.88 5.07
N ALA A 71 -8.99 23.86 5.09
CA ALA A 71 -9.26 22.53 4.54
C ALA A 71 -9.83 21.54 5.58
N GLY A 72 -10.05 21.98 6.83
CA GLY A 72 -10.59 21.14 7.90
C GLY A 72 -9.53 20.34 8.68
N LEU A 73 -8.24 20.60 8.47
CA LEU A 73 -7.18 20.02 9.28
C LEU A 73 -7.06 20.80 10.59
N ALA A 74 -7.02 20.11 11.73
CA ALA A 74 -6.83 20.71 13.04
C ALA A 74 -5.84 19.92 13.88
N ALA A 75 -5.05 20.62 14.68
CA ALA A 75 -4.08 20.03 15.60
C ALA A 75 -4.00 20.82 16.91
N ASP A 76 -3.87 20.12 18.03
CA ASP A 76 -3.51 20.72 19.30
C ASP A 76 -1.99 20.91 19.34
N ILE A 77 -1.56 22.14 19.58
CA ILE A 77 -0.15 22.53 19.57
C ILE A 77 0.27 22.96 20.98
N GLN A 78 1.48 22.58 21.34
CA GLN A 78 2.17 23.08 22.53
C GLN A 78 3.60 23.46 22.15
N LEU A 79 3.95 24.73 22.39
CA LEU A 79 5.30 25.26 22.24
C LEU A 79 5.82 25.63 23.61
N GLN A 80 7.06 25.25 23.89
CA GLN A 80 7.77 25.54 25.12
C GLN A 80 9.19 26.03 24.83
N ARG A 81 9.62 27.05 25.53
CA ARG A 81 10.98 27.57 25.55
C ARG A 81 11.34 27.92 26.96
N ASP A 82 12.48 27.50 27.43
CA ASP A 82 13.09 27.93 28.70
C ASP A 82 14.63 27.77 28.64
N ALA A 83 15.32 28.10 29.73
CA ALA A 83 16.78 28.02 29.78
C ALA A 83 17.33 26.58 29.59
N LYS A 84 16.53 25.53 29.92
CA LYS A 84 16.91 24.11 29.78
C LYS A 84 16.43 23.52 28.46
N THR A 85 15.34 24.05 27.93
CA THR A 85 14.70 23.59 26.70
C THR A 85 14.62 24.74 25.70
N PRO A 86 15.67 24.98 24.89
CA PRO A 86 15.75 26.15 24.03
C PRO A 86 14.54 26.35 23.14
N LEU A 87 13.99 25.25 22.57
CA LEU A 87 12.69 25.27 21.90
C LEU A 87 12.16 23.87 21.73
N ALA A 88 10.94 23.61 22.17
CA ALA A 88 10.21 22.37 21.93
C ALA A 88 8.81 22.68 21.41
N LEU A 89 8.44 22.03 20.31
CA LEU A 89 7.12 22.08 19.72
C LEU A 89 6.53 20.66 19.68
N SER A 90 5.34 20.48 20.21
CA SER A 90 4.56 19.26 20.01
C SER A 90 3.24 19.59 19.32
N ALA A 91 2.79 18.68 18.48
CA ALA A 91 1.52 18.78 17.76
C ALA A 91 0.81 17.43 17.81
N ARG A 92 -0.47 17.43 18.08
CA ARG A 92 -1.33 16.26 17.98
C ARG A 92 -2.45 16.56 17.02
N LEU A 93 -2.42 15.84 15.88
CA LEU A 93 -3.44 15.96 14.86
C LEU A 93 -4.79 15.44 15.39
N ALA A 94 -5.85 16.23 15.25
CA ALA A 94 -7.22 15.74 15.45
C ALA A 94 -7.49 14.59 14.49
N GLU A 95 -8.32 13.63 14.91
CA GLU A 95 -8.62 12.47 14.08
C GLU A 95 -9.19 12.90 12.73
N VAL A 96 -8.55 12.49 11.65
CA VAL A 96 -8.97 12.75 10.27
C VAL A 96 -9.85 11.63 9.80
N PHE A 97 -11.06 11.94 9.34
CA PHE A 97 -12.02 11.00 8.75
C PHE A 97 -12.06 11.21 7.24
N PHE A 98 -11.55 10.25 6.47
CA PHE A 98 -11.47 10.37 5.02
C PHE A 98 -12.82 10.28 4.30
N ARG A 99 -13.84 9.75 4.95
CA ARG A 99 -15.20 9.65 4.39
C ARG A 99 -15.85 11.02 4.09
N THR A 100 -15.44 12.06 4.82
CA THR A 100 -15.96 13.43 4.66
C THR A 100 -15.11 14.30 3.75
N GLY A 101 -14.01 13.78 3.26
CA GLY A 101 -13.03 14.46 2.41
C GLY A 101 -11.60 14.14 2.85
N ASN A 102 -10.63 14.61 2.08
CA ASN A 102 -9.22 14.41 2.38
C ASN A 102 -8.52 15.73 2.72
N PRO A 103 -8.57 16.17 4.01
CA PRO A 103 -7.95 17.43 4.42
C PRO A 103 -6.41 17.38 4.32
N LEU A 104 -5.78 16.20 4.36
CA LEU A 104 -4.34 16.05 4.16
C LEU A 104 -3.97 16.37 2.71
N ALA A 105 -4.67 15.79 1.73
CA ALA A 105 -4.46 16.10 0.32
C ALA A 105 -4.76 17.56 -0.01
N ALA A 106 -5.74 18.16 0.66
CA ALA A 106 -6.06 19.58 0.49
C ALA A 106 -5.01 20.51 1.13
N THR A 107 -4.21 20.02 2.09
CA THR A 107 -3.21 20.81 2.83
C THR A 107 -1.79 20.62 2.30
N LEU A 108 -1.40 19.39 1.95
CA LEU A 108 -0.03 19.05 1.56
C LEU A 108 0.17 19.30 0.05
N ALA A 109 1.26 20.00 -0.30
CA ALA A 109 1.60 20.27 -1.70
C ALA A 109 2.02 18.99 -2.44
N ASP A 110 2.82 18.14 -1.77
CA ASP A 110 3.39 16.91 -2.32
C ASP A 110 2.54 15.67 -1.99
N TRP A 111 1.21 15.84 -1.88
CA TRP A 111 0.34 14.68 -1.73
C TRP A 111 0.45 13.79 -2.98
N PRO A 112 0.62 12.44 -2.83
CA PRO A 112 0.70 11.55 -3.97
C PRO A 112 -0.52 11.67 -4.88
N GLY A 113 -0.33 12.19 -6.10
CA GLY A 113 -1.44 12.53 -7.00
C GLY A 113 -2.27 11.32 -7.46
N LEU A 114 -1.71 10.11 -7.34
CA LEU A 114 -2.39 8.85 -7.68
C LEU A 114 -3.10 8.21 -6.48
N LEU A 115 -2.96 8.79 -5.27
CA LEU A 115 -3.57 8.26 -4.04
C LEU A 115 -4.84 9.01 -3.70
N GLU A 116 -5.97 8.36 -3.83
CA GLU A 116 -7.28 8.82 -3.41
C GLU A 116 -7.75 7.99 -2.22
N LEU A 117 -8.03 8.64 -1.08
CA LEU A 117 -8.57 8.00 0.12
C LEU A 117 -10.03 8.43 0.28
N GLY A 118 -10.93 7.45 0.39
CA GLY A 118 -12.38 7.67 0.49
C GLY A 118 -13.00 7.21 1.81
N ASN A 119 -12.25 6.47 2.66
CA ASN A 119 -12.74 5.97 3.94
C ASN A 119 -11.60 5.75 4.92
N GLY A 120 -11.94 5.51 6.20
CA GLY A 120 -10.99 5.24 7.27
C GLY A 120 -10.58 6.46 8.05
N ARG A 121 -9.59 6.29 8.91
CA ARG A 121 -9.15 7.32 9.87
C ARG A 121 -7.64 7.37 9.97
N ALA A 122 -7.12 8.57 10.27
CA ALA A 122 -5.72 8.77 10.60
C ALA A 122 -5.57 9.69 11.81
N THR A 123 -4.61 9.39 12.68
CA THR A 123 -4.16 10.26 13.76
C THR A 123 -2.65 10.41 13.70
N ALA A 124 -2.12 11.55 14.09
CA ALA A 124 -0.69 11.77 14.16
C ALA A 124 -0.30 12.56 15.41
N ALA A 125 0.89 12.28 15.92
CA ALA A 125 1.53 13.08 16.95
C ALA A 125 2.95 13.42 16.48
N ALA A 126 3.33 14.70 16.58
CA ALA A 126 4.65 15.18 16.19
C ALA A 126 5.32 15.90 17.37
N GLY A 127 6.62 15.73 17.50
CA GLY A 127 7.47 16.45 18.44
C GLY A 127 8.71 16.96 17.74
N TRP A 128 8.95 18.26 17.75
CA TRP A 128 10.17 18.88 17.26
C TRP A 128 10.92 19.57 18.40
N LYS A 129 12.22 19.39 18.44
CA LYS A 129 13.07 20.01 19.47
C LYS A 129 14.29 20.61 18.83
N LEU A 130 14.68 21.78 19.35
CA LEU A 130 15.96 22.41 19.10
C LEU A 130 16.72 22.40 20.42
N ASP A 131 17.91 21.80 20.44
CA ASP A 131 18.73 21.80 21.66
C ASP A 131 19.61 23.06 21.81
N ALA A 132 20.32 23.16 22.92
CA ALA A 132 21.20 24.29 23.22
C ALA A 132 22.41 24.39 22.25
N ALA A 133 22.80 23.31 21.61
CA ALA A 133 23.85 23.25 20.58
C ALA A 133 23.34 23.59 19.17
N GLY A 134 22.04 23.89 19.02
CA GLY A 134 21.42 24.20 17.75
C GLY A 134 21.06 22.95 16.91
N ALA A 135 21.19 21.74 17.46
CA ALA A 135 20.77 20.53 16.76
C ALA A 135 19.27 20.33 16.87
N SER A 136 18.65 20.02 15.73
CA SER A 136 17.21 19.78 15.66
C SER A 136 16.87 18.30 15.57
N SER A 137 15.76 17.90 16.20
CA SER A 137 15.19 16.57 16.10
C SER A 137 13.69 16.64 15.82
N LEU A 138 13.17 15.70 15.03
CA LEU A 138 11.75 15.54 14.75
C LEU A 138 11.34 14.08 15.00
N ASP A 139 10.28 13.91 15.75
CA ASP A 139 9.57 12.66 15.96
C ASP A 139 8.15 12.81 15.41
N LEU A 140 7.69 11.87 14.59
CA LEU A 140 6.32 11.83 14.07
C LEU A 140 5.81 10.40 14.16
N ASP A 141 4.73 10.20 14.88
CA ASP A 141 4.02 8.94 14.99
C ASP A 141 2.67 9.07 14.29
N LEU A 142 2.43 8.18 13.33
CA LEU A 142 1.21 8.12 12.52
C LEU A 142 0.50 6.80 12.77
N THR A 143 -0.81 6.84 13.01
CA THR A 143 -1.66 5.66 13.11
C THR A 143 -2.76 5.73 12.06
N LEU A 144 -2.91 4.63 11.31
CA LEU A 144 -3.88 4.44 10.25
C LEU A 144 -4.89 3.37 10.68
N LYS A 145 -6.18 3.58 10.42
CA LYS A 145 -7.25 2.64 10.80
C LYS A 145 -8.24 2.48 9.65
N GLY A 146 -8.17 1.32 8.99
CA GLY A 146 -9.16 0.93 7.98
C GLY A 146 -9.28 1.91 6.84
N LEU A 147 -8.15 2.36 6.27
CA LEU A 147 -8.17 3.25 5.11
C LEU A 147 -8.53 2.45 3.86
N ASP A 148 -9.54 2.93 3.15
CA ASP A 148 -9.92 2.45 1.82
C ASP A 148 -9.67 3.55 0.80
N GLY A 149 -9.26 3.15 -0.38
CA GLY A 149 -8.95 4.10 -1.44
C GLY A 149 -8.49 3.44 -2.73
N ILE A 150 -7.94 4.27 -3.59
CA ILE A 150 -7.38 3.87 -4.88
C ILE A 150 -5.97 4.45 -4.98
N TYR A 151 -5.02 3.63 -5.37
CA TYR A 151 -3.69 4.07 -5.78
C TYR A 151 -3.46 3.70 -7.24
N ASP A 152 -3.31 4.70 -8.11
CA ASP A 152 -3.31 4.55 -9.57
C ASP A 152 -4.58 3.83 -10.06
N ARG A 153 -4.49 2.56 -10.38
CA ARG A 153 -5.62 1.71 -10.82
C ARG A 153 -5.97 0.61 -9.82
N SER A 154 -5.25 0.55 -8.71
CA SER A 154 -5.37 -0.51 -7.71
C SER A 154 -6.29 -0.07 -6.58
N GLU A 155 -7.35 -0.81 -6.33
CA GLU A 155 -8.17 -0.65 -5.14
C GLU A 155 -7.40 -1.12 -3.91
N LEU A 156 -7.51 -0.35 -2.82
CA LEU A 156 -6.91 -0.65 -1.52
C LEU A 156 -8.03 -0.67 -0.47
N LYS A 157 -8.10 -1.73 0.34
CA LYS A 157 -9.09 -1.86 1.42
C LYS A 157 -8.44 -2.19 2.74
N GLY A 158 -8.89 -1.50 3.78
CA GLY A 158 -8.54 -1.81 5.16
C GLY A 158 -7.07 -1.58 5.51
N LEU A 159 -6.40 -0.58 4.89
CA LEU A 159 -5.03 -0.23 5.28
C LEU A 159 -5.02 0.28 6.73
N GLY A 160 -4.25 -0.38 7.57
CA GLY A 160 -4.10 -0.07 8.98
C GLY A 160 -2.69 -0.32 9.50
N GLY A 161 -2.42 0.22 10.70
CA GLY A 161 -1.15 0.08 11.39
C GLY A 161 -0.53 1.39 11.81
N SER A 162 0.75 1.38 12.16
CA SER A 162 1.47 2.55 12.62
C SER A 162 2.82 2.73 11.92
N LEU A 163 3.21 3.99 11.81
CA LEU A 163 4.48 4.45 11.26
C LEU A 163 5.11 5.44 12.24
N ALA A 164 6.39 5.27 12.51
CA ALA A 164 7.18 6.17 13.35
C ALA A 164 8.34 6.73 12.54
N LEU A 165 8.27 8.02 12.21
CA LEU A 165 9.34 8.75 11.54
C LEU A 165 10.18 9.48 12.58
N ARG A 166 11.49 9.37 12.48
CA ARG A 166 12.48 10.05 13.33
C ARG A 166 13.51 10.72 12.45
N LEU A 167 13.80 11.96 12.76
CA LEU A 167 14.83 12.74 12.09
C LEU A 167 15.82 13.26 13.15
N ARG A 168 17.06 12.83 13.07
CA ARG A 168 18.11 13.20 14.02
C ARG A 168 19.46 13.24 13.33
N GLY A 169 20.24 14.31 13.52
CA GLY A 169 21.58 14.46 12.98
C GLY A 169 21.65 14.28 11.45
N GLY A 170 20.63 14.73 10.73
CA GLY A 170 20.55 14.57 9.28
C GLY A 170 20.21 13.15 8.78
N GLN A 171 19.87 12.24 9.71
CA GLN A 171 19.41 10.89 9.39
C GLN A 171 17.91 10.78 9.56
N LEU A 172 17.26 10.22 8.55
CA LEU A 172 15.85 9.86 8.54
C LEU A 172 15.71 8.37 8.85
N SER A 173 14.87 8.01 9.82
CA SER A 173 14.40 6.64 9.98
C SER A 173 12.87 6.61 9.98
N LEU A 174 12.30 5.62 9.29
CA LEU A 174 10.87 5.34 9.26
C LEU A 174 10.65 3.89 9.68
N ASP A 175 10.06 3.68 10.83
CA ASP A 175 9.76 2.38 11.41
C ASP A 175 8.29 2.02 11.22
N SER A 176 8.03 0.80 10.80
CA SER A 176 6.70 0.20 10.79
C SER A 176 6.71 -1.05 11.66
N PRO A 177 6.16 -1.00 12.88
CA PRO A 177 6.02 -2.19 13.73
C PRO A 177 4.96 -3.16 13.19
N GLY A 178 4.09 -2.71 12.30
CA GLY A 178 3.11 -3.51 11.61
C GLY A 178 2.18 -2.66 10.77
N LEU A 179 2.23 -2.84 9.45
CA LEU A 179 1.20 -2.39 8.51
C LEU A 179 0.43 -3.60 8.01
N SER A 180 -0.86 -3.44 7.86
CA SER A 180 -1.75 -4.45 7.29
C SER A 180 -2.65 -3.80 6.24
N LEU A 181 -2.95 -4.55 5.19
CA LEU A 181 -3.89 -4.17 4.15
C LEU A 181 -4.79 -5.39 3.93
N ALA A 182 -6.09 -5.23 4.10
CA ALA A 182 -7.00 -6.37 3.98
C ALA A 182 -7.05 -6.90 2.55
N GLU A 183 -7.08 -5.99 1.57
CA GLU A 183 -7.11 -6.33 0.15
C GLU A 183 -6.44 -5.25 -0.68
N ALA A 184 -5.70 -5.68 -1.71
CA ALA A 184 -5.24 -4.83 -2.81
C ALA A 184 -5.56 -5.53 -4.13
N ASN A 185 -5.99 -4.78 -5.13
CA ASN A 185 -6.27 -5.35 -6.45
C ASN A 185 -5.62 -4.54 -7.58
N PRO A 186 -4.34 -4.79 -7.88
CA PRO A 186 -3.68 -4.24 -9.07
C PRO A 186 -4.01 -4.99 -10.37
N GLY A 187 -5.14 -5.69 -10.44
CA GLY A 187 -5.56 -6.64 -11.49
C GLY A 187 -5.49 -8.10 -11.02
N LEU A 188 -4.98 -8.33 -9.83
CA LEU A 188 -4.83 -9.61 -9.14
C LEU A 188 -5.20 -9.39 -7.68
N PRO A 189 -6.18 -10.12 -7.11
CA PRO A 189 -6.55 -9.95 -5.71
C PRO A 189 -5.42 -10.44 -4.80
N LEU A 190 -4.86 -9.50 -4.03
CA LEU A 190 -3.83 -9.72 -3.02
C LEU A 190 -4.42 -9.42 -1.65
N GLY A 191 -4.16 -10.25 -0.67
CA GLY A 191 -4.54 -9.95 0.70
C GLY A 191 -4.98 -11.16 1.52
N PRO A 192 -4.87 -11.06 2.84
CA PRO A 192 -4.35 -9.91 3.58
C PRO A 192 -2.83 -9.72 3.40
N VAL A 193 -2.40 -8.45 3.27
CA VAL A 193 -0.97 -8.09 3.21
C VAL A 193 -0.49 -7.71 4.61
N SER A 194 0.71 -8.12 4.98
CA SER A 194 1.36 -7.74 6.23
C SER A 194 2.79 -7.31 5.97
N PHE A 195 3.16 -6.18 6.54
CA PHE A 195 4.50 -5.63 6.46
C PHE A 195 4.99 -5.18 7.84
N ARG A 196 6.22 -5.56 8.18
CA ARG A 196 6.99 -5.05 9.31
C ARG A 196 8.39 -4.75 8.84
N GLY A 197 8.85 -3.51 9.05
CA GLY A 197 10.16 -3.13 8.56
C GLY A 197 10.57 -1.72 8.97
N ARG A 198 11.76 -1.34 8.50
CA ARG A 198 12.39 -0.04 8.75
C ARG A 198 13.01 0.49 7.47
N TYR A 199 12.87 1.77 7.26
CA TYR A 199 13.59 2.51 6.23
C TYR A 199 14.55 3.52 6.88
N GLU A 200 15.79 3.59 6.39
CA GLU A 200 16.81 4.51 6.88
C GLU A 200 17.51 5.18 5.70
N ALA A 201 17.66 6.50 5.77
CA ALA A 201 18.29 7.28 4.73
C ALA A 201 18.94 8.55 5.28
N PRO A 202 20.01 9.08 4.67
CA PRO A 202 20.41 10.46 4.91
C PRO A 202 19.33 11.42 4.40
N LEU A 203 19.04 12.48 5.15
CA LEU A 203 18.04 13.48 4.74
C LEU A 203 18.41 14.21 3.45
N SER A 204 19.71 14.30 3.15
CA SER A 204 20.22 14.87 1.89
C SER A 204 19.91 14.00 0.65
N ALA A 205 19.62 12.71 0.85
CA ALA A 205 19.32 11.77 -0.23
C ALA A 205 18.24 10.75 0.22
N PRO A 206 17.01 11.20 0.51
CA PRO A 206 15.98 10.35 1.09
C PRO A 206 15.52 9.20 0.16
N GLY A 207 15.76 9.30 -1.14
CA GLY A 207 15.44 8.25 -2.12
C GLY A 207 16.49 7.13 -2.25
N SER A 208 17.64 7.23 -1.58
CA SER A 208 18.75 6.26 -1.70
C SER A 208 18.97 5.40 -0.45
N GLY A 209 17.98 5.35 0.44
CA GLY A 209 18.06 4.66 1.72
C GLY A 209 17.98 3.15 1.64
N ARG A 210 18.13 2.53 2.80
CA ARG A 210 17.97 1.09 3.00
C ARG A 210 16.59 0.80 3.56
N LEU A 211 15.81 -0.02 2.86
CA LEU A 211 14.58 -0.64 3.36
C LEU A 211 14.91 -2.05 3.84
N SER A 212 14.64 -2.34 5.11
CA SER A 212 14.76 -3.68 5.71
C SER A 212 13.40 -4.14 6.22
N TRP A 213 13.14 -5.45 6.15
CA TRP A 213 11.89 -6.02 6.64
C TRP A 213 12.13 -7.32 7.39
N GLN A 214 11.31 -7.57 8.40
CA GLN A 214 11.18 -8.83 9.11
C GLN A 214 10.01 -9.65 8.58
N THR A 215 8.93 -8.96 8.16
CA THR A 215 7.74 -9.58 7.60
C THR A 215 7.34 -8.83 6.34
N LEU A 216 7.18 -9.57 5.24
CA LEU A 216 6.57 -9.12 3.99
C LEU A 216 5.85 -10.31 3.40
N GLN A 217 4.53 -10.32 3.52
CA GLN A 217 3.69 -11.42 3.06
C GLN A 217 2.33 -10.95 2.59
N SER A 218 1.71 -11.71 1.71
CA SER A 218 0.38 -11.49 1.17
C SER A 218 -0.36 -12.80 0.99
N GLY A 219 -1.64 -12.81 1.27
CA GLY A 219 -2.53 -13.84 0.75
C GLY A 219 -2.58 -13.75 -0.78
N LEU A 220 -2.63 -14.90 -1.44
CA LEU A 220 -2.66 -15.03 -2.90
C LEU A 220 -3.32 -16.36 -3.26
N PHE A 221 -4.39 -16.34 -4.08
CA PHE A 221 -5.09 -17.54 -4.59
C PHE A 221 -5.35 -18.62 -3.54
N GLY A 222 -5.88 -18.23 -2.37
CA GLY A 222 -6.16 -19.16 -1.27
C GLY A 222 -4.94 -19.68 -0.50
N GLY A 223 -3.73 -19.29 -0.93
CA GLY A 223 -2.46 -19.55 -0.27
C GLY A 223 -1.76 -18.27 0.18
N GLN A 224 -0.44 -18.32 0.26
CA GLN A 224 0.41 -17.22 0.72
C GLN A 224 1.62 -17.01 -0.18
N ALA A 225 1.94 -15.75 -0.45
CA ALA A 225 3.21 -15.30 -1.00
C ALA A 225 3.99 -14.54 0.08
N SER A 226 5.30 -14.79 0.20
CA SER A 226 6.13 -14.14 1.22
C SER A 226 7.55 -13.90 0.71
N VAL A 227 8.17 -12.83 1.22
CA VAL A 227 9.59 -12.55 1.01
C VAL A 227 10.30 -12.76 2.35
N PRO A 228 11.30 -13.64 2.46
CA PRO A 228 12.08 -13.81 3.68
C PRO A 228 12.65 -12.50 4.18
N ALA A 229 12.88 -12.39 5.49
CA ALA A 229 13.49 -11.21 6.09
C ALA A 229 14.76 -10.80 5.35
N GLY A 230 14.88 -9.51 5.06
CA GLY A 230 15.94 -9.02 4.20
C GLY A 230 16.02 -7.50 4.12
N SER A 231 16.82 -7.01 3.18
CA SER A 231 16.90 -5.57 2.92
C SER A 231 17.27 -5.28 1.46
N ILE A 232 16.83 -4.10 0.98
CA ILE A 232 17.21 -3.53 -0.30
C ILE A 232 17.71 -2.10 -0.12
N ARG A 233 18.50 -1.60 -1.08
CA ARG A 233 18.85 -0.18 -1.20
C ARG A 233 18.08 0.44 -2.35
N LEU A 234 17.25 1.43 -2.06
CA LEU A 234 16.36 2.03 -3.07
C LEU A 234 17.12 2.73 -4.21
N GLY A 235 18.34 3.16 -4.00
CA GLY A 235 19.19 3.78 -5.03
C GLY A 235 19.90 2.81 -5.98
N GLN A 236 19.84 1.50 -5.75
CA GLN A 236 20.46 0.49 -6.61
C GLN A 236 19.51 0.10 -7.75
N ALA A 237 20.08 -0.03 -8.96
CA ALA A 237 19.32 -0.40 -10.15
C ALA A 237 18.77 -1.83 -10.08
N GLU A 238 19.55 -2.75 -9.50
CA GLU A 238 19.19 -4.16 -9.38
C GLU A 238 19.00 -4.57 -7.93
N GLN A 239 17.90 -5.27 -7.64
CA GLN A 239 17.58 -5.88 -6.35
C GLN A 239 17.20 -7.34 -6.56
N LYS A 240 17.71 -8.23 -5.71
CA LYS A 240 17.42 -9.67 -5.80
C LYS A 240 16.92 -10.20 -4.47
N PHE A 241 15.83 -10.96 -4.50
CA PHE A 241 15.29 -11.66 -3.34
C PHE A 241 14.45 -12.86 -3.77
N ALA A 242 14.29 -13.82 -2.88
CA ALA A 242 13.43 -14.98 -3.12
C ALA A 242 11.97 -14.63 -2.78
N LEU A 243 11.05 -14.90 -3.68
CA LEU A 243 9.63 -14.91 -3.40
C LEU A 243 9.21 -16.37 -3.15
N ARG A 244 8.69 -16.66 -1.98
CA ARG A 244 8.15 -17.97 -1.61
C ARG A 244 6.65 -17.97 -1.76
N ILE A 245 6.13 -19.00 -2.40
CA ILE A 245 4.69 -19.26 -2.49
C ILE A 245 4.37 -20.56 -1.77
N GLN A 246 3.27 -20.58 -1.02
CA GLN A 246 2.87 -21.73 -0.21
C GLN A 246 1.36 -21.92 -0.28
N GLY A 247 0.94 -23.12 -0.63
CA GLY A 247 -0.46 -23.52 -0.64
C GLY A 247 -1.34 -22.78 -1.64
N ILE A 248 -0.76 -22.26 -2.73
CA ILE A 248 -1.53 -21.61 -3.80
C ILE A 248 -2.49 -22.60 -4.42
N GLN A 249 -3.79 -22.30 -4.40
CA GLN A 249 -4.83 -23.21 -4.88
C GLN A 249 -5.04 -23.07 -6.39
N LEU A 250 -4.87 -24.15 -7.13
CA LEU A 250 -5.13 -24.18 -8.59
C LEU A 250 -6.56 -23.75 -8.92
N GLY A 251 -7.55 -24.21 -8.15
CA GLY A 251 -8.95 -23.82 -8.33
C GLY A 251 -9.17 -22.32 -8.21
N GLU A 252 -8.45 -21.64 -7.28
CA GLU A 252 -8.52 -20.19 -7.14
C GLU A 252 -7.85 -19.46 -8.31
N ILE A 253 -6.73 -19.99 -8.85
CA ILE A 253 -6.11 -19.44 -10.07
C ILE A 253 -7.12 -19.47 -11.21
N PHE A 254 -7.77 -20.62 -11.46
CA PHE A 254 -8.72 -20.78 -12.54
C PHE A 254 -10.03 -20.01 -12.31
N ARG A 255 -10.40 -19.75 -11.08
CA ARG A 255 -11.54 -18.90 -10.73
C ARG A 255 -11.27 -17.43 -11.09
N VAL A 256 -10.08 -16.95 -10.82
CA VAL A 256 -9.66 -15.55 -11.12
C VAL A 256 -9.31 -15.38 -12.59
N TYR A 257 -8.69 -16.40 -13.20
CA TYR A 257 -8.32 -16.44 -14.61
C TYR A 257 -9.06 -17.57 -15.32
N PRO A 258 -10.37 -17.40 -15.60
CA PRO A 258 -11.14 -18.44 -16.25
C PRO A 258 -10.66 -18.61 -17.71
N ALA A 259 -10.25 -19.82 -18.04
CA ALA A 259 -9.99 -20.25 -19.40
C ALA A 259 -11.01 -21.33 -19.78
N GLU A 260 -11.48 -21.29 -21.05
CA GLU A 260 -12.50 -22.22 -21.53
C GLU A 260 -12.03 -23.67 -21.36
N GLY A 261 -12.81 -24.43 -20.61
CA GLY A 261 -12.56 -25.85 -20.39
C GLY A 261 -11.40 -26.19 -19.45
N LEU A 262 -10.77 -25.20 -18.81
CA LEU A 262 -9.70 -25.41 -17.84
C LEU A 262 -10.25 -25.43 -16.41
N ALA A 263 -10.03 -26.53 -15.70
CA ALA A 263 -10.34 -26.68 -14.27
C ALA A 263 -9.28 -27.55 -13.61
N GLY A 264 -9.19 -27.49 -12.27
CA GLY A 264 -8.27 -28.31 -11.52
C GLY A 264 -8.26 -28.01 -10.06
N GLU A 265 -7.72 -28.93 -9.27
CA GLU A 265 -7.54 -28.81 -7.83
C GLU A 265 -6.13 -29.27 -7.46
N GLY A 266 -5.64 -28.69 -6.39
CA GLY A 266 -4.34 -28.95 -5.79
C GLY A 266 -3.69 -27.70 -5.27
N ALA A 267 -2.82 -27.87 -4.28
CA ALA A 267 -2.07 -26.81 -3.62
C ALA A 267 -0.64 -26.78 -4.17
N LEU A 268 -0.16 -25.59 -4.52
CA LEU A 268 1.18 -25.37 -5.08
C LEU A 268 2.09 -24.69 -4.08
N ASP A 269 3.33 -25.17 -3.98
CA ASP A 269 4.43 -24.53 -3.27
C ASP A 269 5.56 -24.21 -4.25
N GLY A 270 6.32 -23.14 -3.97
CA GLY A 270 7.44 -22.81 -4.85
C GLY A 270 8.34 -21.71 -4.32
N GLU A 271 9.45 -21.52 -5.01
CA GLU A 271 10.37 -20.43 -4.79
C GLU A 271 10.73 -19.78 -6.14
N LEU A 272 10.57 -18.47 -6.20
CA LEU A 272 10.77 -17.68 -7.40
C LEU A 272 11.91 -16.69 -7.13
N PRO A 273 13.09 -16.85 -7.73
CA PRO A 273 14.17 -15.86 -7.66
C PRO A 273 13.73 -14.58 -8.37
N LEU A 274 13.27 -13.59 -7.59
CA LEU A 274 12.76 -12.33 -8.11
C LEU A 274 13.91 -11.32 -8.22
N MET A 275 14.05 -10.72 -9.38
CA MET A 275 14.93 -9.61 -9.63
C MET A 275 14.11 -8.38 -10.01
N LEU A 276 14.43 -7.26 -9.38
CA LEU A 276 13.90 -5.94 -9.78
C LEU A 276 15.04 -5.16 -10.45
N ASN A 277 14.86 -4.84 -11.71
CA ASN A 277 15.74 -3.95 -12.46
C ASN A 277 15.02 -2.64 -12.75
N ARG A 278 15.44 -1.55 -12.09
CA ARG A 278 14.74 -0.25 -12.17
C ARG A 278 13.23 -0.39 -11.93
N TRP A 279 12.87 -1.19 -10.92
CA TRP A 279 11.49 -1.52 -10.51
C TRP A 279 10.71 -2.40 -11.51
N LYS A 280 11.33 -2.90 -12.56
CA LYS A 280 10.73 -3.90 -13.44
C LYS A 280 11.04 -5.29 -12.88
N PRO A 281 10.01 -6.08 -12.54
CA PRO A 281 10.21 -7.42 -12.02
C PRO A 281 10.57 -8.42 -13.12
N SER A 282 11.43 -9.36 -12.78
CA SER A 282 11.70 -10.56 -13.56
C SER A 282 11.98 -11.74 -12.66
N VAL A 283 11.70 -12.94 -13.14
CA VAL A 283 12.00 -14.23 -12.47
C VAL A 283 12.74 -15.09 -13.45
N SER A 284 13.82 -15.72 -13.03
CA SER A 284 14.56 -16.69 -13.84
C SER A 284 14.84 -17.95 -13.03
N GLY A 285 14.46 -19.10 -13.58
CA GLY A 285 14.66 -20.39 -12.96
C GLY A 285 13.79 -20.63 -11.72
N GLY A 286 12.64 -19.97 -11.61
CA GLY A 286 11.67 -20.24 -10.57
C GLY A 286 11.15 -21.67 -10.63
N GLN A 287 10.81 -22.25 -9.49
CA GLN A 287 10.31 -23.61 -9.39
C GLN A 287 9.01 -23.63 -8.57
N VAL A 288 8.02 -24.29 -9.11
CA VAL A 288 6.71 -24.52 -8.47
C VAL A 288 6.37 -26.00 -8.56
N LYS A 289 5.79 -26.57 -7.52
CA LYS A 289 5.37 -27.97 -7.49
C LYS A 289 4.07 -28.13 -6.71
N ALA A 290 3.27 -29.10 -7.08
CA ALA A 290 2.14 -29.52 -6.27
C ALA A 290 2.64 -30.15 -4.97
N ARG A 291 1.94 -29.86 -3.88
CA ARG A 291 2.19 -30.40 -2.53
C ARG A 291 1.76 -31.86 -2.45
N GLU A 292 0.63 -32.15 -3.09
CA GLU A 292 -0.04 -33.46 -3.08
C GLU A 292 -0.60 -33.77 -4.47
N PRO A 293 -0.95 -35.04 -4.78
CA PRO A 293 -1.70 -35.37 -5.97
C PRO A 293 -3.00 -34.58 -6.11
N GLY A 294 -3.42 -34.33 -7.33
CA GLY A 294 -4.63 -33.59 -7.61
C GLY A 294 -5.14 -33.89 -9.03
N TYR A 295 -6.00 -33.03 -9.55
CA TYR A 295 -6.46 -33.20 -10.90
C TYR A 295 -6.37 -31.92 -11.74
N LEU A 296 -6.21 -32.08 -13.03
CA LEU A 296 -6.31 -31.04 -14.07
C LEU A 296 -7.27 -31.53 -15.14
N ARG A 297 -8.18 -30.68 -15.56
CA ARG A 297 -9.09 -30.92 -16.66
C ARG A 297 -8.92 -29.80 -17.68
N PHE A 298 -8.69 -30.17 -18.93
CA PHE A 298 -8.58 -29.20 -20.00
C PHE A 298 -9.32 -29.69 -21.24
N ARG A 299 -10.52 -29.17 -21.44
CA ARG A 299 -11.39 -29.42 -22.59
C ARG A 299 -11.44 -28.18 -23.46
N SER A 300 -10.73 -28.22 -24.59
CA SER A 300 -10.70 -27.07 -25.51
C SER A 300 -10.98 -27.56 -26.92
N ALA A 301 -11.91 -26.88 -27.61
CA ALA A 301 -12.22 -27.13 -29.01
C ALA A 301 -10.97 -27.06 -29.93
N LYS A 302 -9.99 -26.23 -29.56
CA LYS A 302 -8.69 -26.17 -30.26
C LYS A 302 -7.88 -27.45 -30.10
N ILE A 303 -7.77 -27.99 -28.89
CA ILE A 303 -7.03 -29.25 -28.62
C ILE A 303 -7.73 -30.42 -29.25
N GLU A 304 -9.06 -30.51 -29.19
CA GLU A 304 -9.83 -31.54 -29.90
C GLU A 304 -9.63 -31.48 -31.42
N ALA A 305 -9.62 -30.29 -32.01
CA ALA A 305 -9.34 -30.10 -33.41
C ALA A 305 -7.93 -30.55 -33.80
N LEU A 306 -6.91 -30.28 -33.00
CA LEU A 306 -5.56 -30.78 -33.18
C LEU A 306 -5.49 -32.31 -33.02
N GLY A 307 -6.24 -32.87 -32.08
CA GLY A 307 -6.36 -34.32 -31.89
C GLY A 307 -6.94 -35.07 -33.09
N ARG A 308 -7.83 -34.42 -33.85
CA ARG A 308 -8.40 -35.02 -35.09
C ARG A 308 -7.38 -35.13 -36.21
N SER A 309 -6.37 -34.28 -36.25
CA SER A 309 -5.33 -34.25 -37.30
C SER A 309 -4.03 -34.96 -36.90
N ASN A 310 -3.83 -35.24 -35.61
CA ASN A 310 -2.60 -35.83 -35.09
C ASN A 310 -2.90 -36.86 -33.99
N PRO A 311 -2.61 -38.18 -34.20
CA PRO A 311 -2.87 -39.22 -33.19
C PRO A 311 -2.17 -38.99 -31.86
N GLY A 312 -0.95 -38.41 -31.83
CA GLY A 312 -0.26 -38.05 -30.60
C GLY A 312 -0.96 -36.94 -29.83
N MET A 313 -1.48 -35.93 -30.52
CA MET A 313 -2.27 -34.87 -29.90
C MET A 313 -3.64 -35.34 -29.44
N LYS A 314 -4.20 -36.35 -30.09
CA LYS A 314 -5.43 -37.01 -29.59
C LYS A 314 -5.20 -37.65 -28.24
N LEU A 315 -4.11 -38.39 -28.07
CA LEU A 315 -3.75 -38.99 -26.77
C LEU A 315 -3.57 -37.94 -25.67
N VAL A 316 -2.95 -36.80 -26.00
CA VAL A 316 -2.80 -35.67 -25.05
C VAL A 316 -4.17 -35.07 -24.70
N ALA A 317 -5.06 -34.87 -25.70
CA ALA A 317 -6.40 -34.35 -25.46
C ALA A 317 -7.23 -35.31 -24.57
N ASP A 318 -7.23 -36.59 -24.91
CA ASP A 318 -7.95 -37.62 -24.15
C ASP A 318 -7.37 -37.76 -22.72
N ALA A 319 -6.05 -37.62 -22.52
CA ALA A 319 -5.42 -37.64 -21.22
C ALA A 319 -5.83 -36.44 -20.38
N LEU A 320 -5.84 -35.22 -20.93
CA LEU A 320 -6.15 -33.98 -20.24
C LEU A 320 -7.67 -33.78 -20.01
N ASP A 321 -8.52 -34.60 -20.54
CA ASP A 321 -9.98 -34.55 -20.33
C ASP A 321 -10.36 -34.75 -18.84
N ASP A 322 -9.63 -35.64 -18.14
CA ASP A 322 -9.72 -35.83 -16.68
C ASP A 322 -8.39 -36.36 -16.11
N PHE A 323 -7.37 -35.53 -16.09
CA PHE A 323 -6.02 -35.93 -15.73
C PHE A 323 -5.78 -35.86 -14.20
N HIS A 324 -5.63 -37.02 -13.59
CA HIS A 324 -5.23 -37.14 -12.18
C HIS A 324 -3.70 -37.21 -12.11
N TYR A 325 -3.08 -36.14 -11.60
CA TYR A 325 -1.63 -36.07 -11.49
C TYR A 325 -1.14 -36.54 -10.12
N ASP A 326 -0.08 -37.35 -10.13
CA ASP A 326 0.75 -37.66 -8.95
C ASP A 326 1.89 -36.66 -8.81
N VAL A 327 2.38 -36.15 -9.93
CA VAL A 327 3.44 -35.11 -9.98
C VAL A 327 2.99 -33.99 -10.90
N LEU A 328 3.01 -32.78 -10.37
CA LEU A 328 2.93 -31.52 -11.11
C LEU A 328 4.10 -30.67 -10.68
N GLN A 329 4.98 -30.31 -11.61
CA GLN A 329 6.11 -29.41 -11.42
C GLN A 329 6.12 -28.39 -12.55
N SER A 330 6.55 -27.18 -12.25
CA SER A 330 6.72 -26.12 -13.25
C SER A 330 8.01 -25.36 -13.03
N SER A 331 8.80 -25.17 -14.09
CA SER A 331 9.70 -24.04 -14.15
C SER A 331 8.93 -22.77 -14.45
N VAL A 332 9.40 -21.65 -13.91
CA VAL A 332 8.76 -20.35 -14.06
C VAL A 332 9.81 -19.32 -14.43
N ASP A 333 9.65 -18.72 -15.60
CA ASP A 333 10.44 -17.58 -16.03
C ASP A 333 9.49 -16.42 -16.37
N TYR A 334 9.77 -15.24 -15.82
CA TYR A 334 9.01 -14.02 -16.08
C TYR A 334 9.95 -12.92 -16.53
N HIS A 335 9.72 -12.39 -17.70
CA HIS A 335 10.59 -11.40 -18.32
C HIS A 335 10.12 -9.97 -18.02
N GLU A 336 11.03 -9.00 -18.02
CA GLU A 336 10.74 -7.56 -17.82
C GLU A 336 9.73 -6.97 -18.80
N ASN A 337 9.51 -7.62 -19.95
CA ASN A 337 8.50 -7.23 -20.94
C ASN A 337 7.10 -7.78 -20.63
N GLY A 338 6.94 -8.50 -19.51
CA GLY A 338 5.66 -9.05 -19.06
C GLY A 338 5.34 -10.46 -19.54
N LYS A 339 6.22 -11.11 -20.29
CA LYS A 339 6.03 -12.48 -20.74
C LYS A 339 6.32 -13.49 -19.63
N LEU A 340 5.37 -14.36 -19.34
CA LEU A 340 5.47 -15.49 -18.45
C LEU A 340 5.68 -16.75 -19.27
N LEU A 341 6.72 -17.52 -18.96
CA LEU A 341 7.00 -18.83 -19.54
C LEU A 341 6.89 -19.89 -18.44
N LEU A 342 6.07 -20.90 -18.65
CA LEU A 342 5.90 -22.03 -17.75
C LEU A 342 6.28 -23.33 -18.45
N GLY A 343 7.24 -24.06 -17.89
CA GLY A 343 7.59 -25.41 -18.34
C GLY A 343 6.98 -26.44 -17.39
N LEU A 344 5.79 -26.96 -17.73
CA LEU A 344 5.04 -27.90 -16.91
C LEU A 344 5.51 -29.34 -17.16
N ARG A 345 5.76 -30.08 -16.11
CA ARG A 345 5.95 -31.52 -16.08
C ARG A 345 4.85 -32.16 -15.27
N LEU A 346 4.04 -32.99 -15.93
CA LEU A 346 2.92 -33.69 -15.35
C LEU A 346 3.14 -35.20 -15.46
N GLN A 347 2.93 -35.92 -14.37
CA GLN A 347 2.93 -37.39 -14.34
C GLN A 347 1.63 -37.84 -13.64
N GLY A 348 0.92 -38.74 -14.21
CA GLY A 348 -0.37 -39.20 -13.71
C GLY A 348 -1.11 -40.07 -14.72
N SER A 349 -2.41 -40.11 -14.62
CA SER A 349 -3.26 -40.90 -15.52
C SER A 349 -4.64 -40.28 -15.66
N ASN A 350 -5.35 -40.65 -16.73
CA ASN A 350 -6.79 -40.47 -16.84
C ASN A 350 -7.45 -41.82 -16.57
N PRO A 351 -8.32 -41.99 -15.57
CA PRO A 351 -8.97 -43.26 -15.25
C PRO A 351 -9.77 -43.82 -16.39
N ASP A 352 -10.32 -42.99 -17.26
CA ASP A 352 -11.16 -43.41 -18.40
C ASP A 352 -10.33 -43.76 -19.65
N LEU A 353 -9.04 -43.43 -19.67
CA LEU A 353 -8.15 -43.70 -20.80
C LEU A 353 -7.34 -44.97 -20.57
N GLU A 354 -7.52 -45.99 -21.45
CA GLU A 354 -6.76 -47.25 -21.42
C GLU A 354 -6.64 -47.91 -20.03
N LYS A 355 -7.70 -47.84 -19.20
CA LYS A 355 -7.75 -48.34 -17.82
C LYS A 355 -6.77 -47.65 -16.86
N GLY A 356 -6.57 -46.37 -17.02
CA GLY A 356 -5.68 -45.59 -16.17
C GLY A 356 -4.18 -45.74 -16.47
N ARG A 357 -3.84 -45.95 -17.74
CA ARG A 357 -2.44 -46.03 -18.18
C ARG A 357 -1.67 -44.78 -17.75
N PRO A 358 -0.48 -44.92 -17.13
CA PRO A 358 0.37 -43.77 -16.79
C PRO A 358 0.77 -42.96 -18.00
N VAL A 359 0.64 -41.63 -17.89
CA VAL A 359 1.00 -40.66 -18.93
C VAL A 359 1.96 -39.64 -18.35
N ASN A 360 3.01 -39.32 -19.10
CA ASN A 360 3.94 -38.27 -18.80
C ASN A 360 3.80 -37.14 -19.83
N LEU A 361 3.46 -35.93 -19.39
CA LEU A 361 3.28 -34.78 -20.27
C LEU A 361 4.32 -33.71 -19.93
N ASN A 362 4.91 -33.11 -20.95
CA ASN A 362 5.69 -31.89 -20.84
C ASN A 362 5.00 -30.83 -21.70
N VAL A 363 4.57 -29.72 -21.08
CA VAL A 363 3.82 -28.66 -21.72
C VAL A 363 4.51 -27.32 -21.46
N ASN A 364 4.77 -26.58 -22.52
CA ASN A 364 5.27 -25.21 -22.42
C ASN A 364 4.12 -24.24 -22.68
N LEU A 365 3.93 -23.30 -21.76
CA LEU A 365 2.94 -22.24 -21.85
C LEU A 365 3.65 -20.89 -21.90
N GLU A 366 3.17 -20.02 -22.75
CA GLU A 366 3.62 -18.61 -22.82
C GLU A 366 2.39 -17.72 -22.69
N GLU A 367 2.46 -16.71 -21.80
CA GLU A 367 1.38 -15.77 -21.54
C GLU A 367 1.90 -14.35 -21.40
N ASP A 368 1.15 -13.37 -21.88
CA ASP A 368 1.41 -11.94 -21.68
C ASP A 368 0.59 -11.45 -20.47
N ILE A 369 1.24 -11.37 -19.31
CA ILE A 369 0.57 -11.01 -18.06
C ILE A 369 -0.02 -9.59 -18.06
N PRO A 370 0.67 -8.54 -18.54
CA PRO A 370 0.08 -7.21 -18.70
C PRO A 370 -1.19 -7.18 -19.53
N ALA A 371 -1.19 -7.88 -20.68
CA ALA A 371 -2.37 -7.97 -21.54
C ALA A 371 -3.51 -8.71 -20.85
N LEU A 372 -3.21 -9.82 -20.16
CA LEU A 372 -4.17 -10.60 -19.39
C LEU A 372 -4.81 -9.75 -18.28
N LEU A 373 -4.00 -9.08 -17.45
CA LEU A 373 -4.49 -8.21 -16.37
C LEU A 373 -5.35 -7.06 -16.90
N THR A 374 -4.96 -6.44 -18.02
CA THR A 374 -5.73 -5.39 -18.66
C THR A 374 -7.10 -5.89 -19.12
N SER A 375 -7.16 -7.07 -19.70
CA SER A 375 -8.43 -7.68 -20.17
C SER A 375 -9.38 -7.98 -19.02
N LEU A 376 -8.86 -8.44 -17.88
CA LEU A 376 -9.64 -8.72 -16.68
C LEU A 376 -10.19 -7.42 -16.03
N GLN A 377 -9.38 -6.39 -15.90
CA GLN A 377 -9.81 -5.09 -15.40
C GLN A 377 -10.93 -4.47 -16.24
N LEU A 378 -10.87 -4.62 -17.56
CA LEU A 378 -11.93 -4.17 -18.46
C LEU A 378 -13.22 -4.98 -18.25
N SER A 379 -13.12 -6.29 -18.09
CA SER A 379 -14.26 -7.18 -17.84
C SER A 379 -14.96 -6.83 -16.52
N ASP A 380 -14.21 -6.63 -15.46
CA ASP A 380 -14.74 -6.25 -14.12
C ASP A 380 -15.46 -4.90 -14.15
N ARG A 381 -14.89 -3.89 -14.82
CA ARG A 381 -15.52 -2.57 -14.98
C ARG A 381 -16.82 -2.64 -15.77
N VAL A 382 -16.87 -3.44 -16.82
CA VAL A 382 -18.09 -3.66 -17.60
C VAL A 382 -19.16 -4.34 -16.74
N SER A 383 -18.78 -5.36 -15.99
CA SER A 383 -19.66 -6.09 -15.06
C SER A 383 -20.21 -5.19 -13.95
N GLU A 384 -19.36 -4.34 -13.35
CA GLU A 384 -19.78 -3.39 -12.32
C GLU A 384 -20.72 -2.31 -12.87
N THR A 385 -20.42 -1.76 -14.04
CA THR A 385 -21.32 -0.79 -14.70
C THR A 385 -22.68 -1.40 -15.04
N ILE A 386 -22.71 -2.67 -15.46
CA ILE A 386 -23.96 -3.38 -15.71
C ILE A 386 -24.72 -3.59 -14.41
N ARG A 387 -24.08 -4.03 -13.32
CA ARG A 387 -24.72 -4.19 -11.99
C ARG A 387 -25.31 -2.88 -11.48
N GLN A 388 -24.57 -1.77 -11.56
CA GLN A 388 -25.06 -0.46 -11.14
C GLN A 388 -26.28 -0.03 -11.95
N ARG A 389 -26.26 -0.17 -13.28
CA ARG A 389 -27.43 0.14 -14.14
C ARG A 389 -28.64 -0.75 -13.86
N VAL A 390 -28.42 -2.02 -13.55
CA VAL A 390 -29.52 -2.94 -13.16
C VAL A 390 -30.09 -2.55 -11.82
N GLN A 391 -29.25 -2.22 -10.82
CA GLN A 391 -29.71 -1.75 -9.51
C GLN A 391 -30.49 -0.43 -9.60
N GLU A 392 -30.00 0.54 -10.37
CA GLU A 392 -30.70 1.80 -10.62
C GLU A 392 -32.07 1.58 -11.28
N ARG A 393 -32.16 0.68 -12.26
CA ARG A 393 -33.44 0.33 -12.90
C ARG A 393 -34.39 -0.38 -11.93
N MET A 394 -33.88 -1.26 -11.05
CA MET A 394 -34.69 -1.92 -10.02
C MET A 394 -35.22 -0.93 -8.97
N GLN A 395 -34.38 0.03 -8.54
CA GLN A 395 -34.76 1.08 -7.61
C GLN A 395 -35.82 2.02 -8.23
N LYS A 396 -35.66 2.43 -9.50
CA LYS A 396 -36.64 3.23 -10.22
C LYS A 396 -37.99 2.48 -10.39
N ARG A 397 -37.97 1.18 -10.65
CA ARG A 397 -39.18 0.36 -10.72
C ARG A 397 -39.91 0.23 -9.36
N LYS A 398 -39.15 0.11 -8.25
CA LYS A 398 -39.73 0.11 -6.89
C LYS A 398 -40.29 1.46 -6.49
N ALA A 399 -39.74 2.57 -6.95
CA ALA A 399 -40.21 3.92 -6.69
C ALA A 399 -41.41 4.33 -7.58
N SER A 400 -41.68 3.59 -8.67
CA SER A 400 -42.81 3.85 -9.60
C SER A 400 -43.92 2.79 -9.52
N ALA A 401 -43.88 1.91 -8.54
CA ALA A 401 -45.01 1.02 -8.23
C ALA A 401 -45.99 1.75 -7.31
N PRO A 402 -47.31 1.81 -7.65
CA PRO A 402 -48.32 2.55 -6.93
C PRO A 402 -48.60 2.00 -5.53
#